data_73349efa873f8a24f32ebb60b5ef98a3
#
_entry.id   73349efa873f8a24f32ebb60b5ef98a3
#
_cell.length_a   1.000
_cell.length_b   1.000
_cell.length_c   1.000
_cell.angle_alpha   90.00
_cell.angle_beta   90.00
_cell.angle_gamma   90.00
#
_symmetry.space_group_name_H-M   'P 1'
#
loop_
_entity.id
_entity.type
_entity.pdbx_description
1 polymer ?
#
loop_
_entity_poly.entity_id
_entity_poly.type
_entity_poly.pdbx_seq_one_letter_code
_entity_poly.pdbx_strand_id
1 'polypeptide(L)'
;TFEGCARAGADLLSIESIGGKDLHDDAIMFCELDKSIFSLGVLGAMDMSKLWSEIKAIADRTGTIAAGDTACGFANTAMVLADRGFVPKLFAAVVRAISAVRSLVAIEEGAVGPHKDCGYEGVYIKAITGIPISMEGKSSACAHLSPVGNIAACAADLWSNESVQNIKLLGGMAPTVSLEQIAYDCRLMNVASSKGPQKALELRDWLAESDRMFDPQA
;
A
#
# COMPACT_ATOMS: atom_id res chain seq x y z
N THR A 1 2.95 -8.94 19.07
CA THR A 1 2.57 -9.44 17.73
C THR A 1 3.76 -9.40 16.79
N PHE A 2 4.41 -8.26 16.51
CA PHE A 2 5.53 -8.14 15.55
C PHE A 2 6.73 -9.05 15.89
N GLU A 3 7.14 -9.13 17.15
CA GLU A 3 8.22 -10.03 17.57
C GLU A 3 7.83 -11.51 17.34
N GLY A 4 6.57 -11.86 17.50
CA GLY A 4 6.06 -13.19 17.19
C GLY A 4 6.12 -13.50 15.69
N CYS A 5 5.76 -12.53 14.84
CA CYS A 5 5.85 -12.65 13.39
C CYS A 5 7.32 -12.83 12.95
N ALA A 6 8.21 -12.00 13.46
CA ALA A 6 9.65 -12.09 13.17
C ALA A 6 10.23 -13.47 13.55
N ARG A 7 9.90 -13.97 14.75
CA ARG A 7 10.31 -15.31 15.20
C ARG A 7 9.71 -16.45 14.38
N ALA A 8 8.53 -16.21 13.78
CA ALA A 8 7.89 -17.18 12.89
C ALA A 8 8.45 -17.17 11.46
N GLY A 9 9.41 -16.29 11.15
CA GLY A 9 10.12 -16.23 9.88
C GLY A 9 9.62 -15.14 8.94
N ALA A 10 8.97 -14.08 9.46
CA ALA A 10 8.67 -12.90 8.64
C ALA A 10 9.96 -12.16 8.29
N ASP A 11 10.14 -11.81 7.02
CA ASP A 11 11.26 -11.01 6.53
C ASP A 11 11.01 -9.51 6.69
N LEU A 12 9.76 -9.09 6.53
CA LEU A 12 9.33 -7.71 6.52
C LEU A 12 8.25 -7.45 7.59
N LEU A 13 8.38 -6.35 8.31
CA LEU A 13 7.37 -5.87 9.24
C LEU A 13 6.67 -4.65 8.66
N SER A 14 5.37 -4.76 8.45
CA SER A 14 4.52 -3.70 7.89
C SER A 14 3.16 -3.70 8.59
N ILE A 15 2.48 -2.56 8.60
CA ILE A 15 1.16 -2.41 9.21
C ILE A 15 0.34 -1.35 8.50
N GLU A 16 -0.96 -1.46 8.59
CA GLU A 16 -1.89 -0.36 8.39
C GLU A 16 -2.33 0.16 9.76
N SER A 17 -1.85 1.36 10.09
CA SER A 17 -2.09 1.94 11.39
C SER A 17 -3.43 2.68 11.46
N ILE A 18 -3.97 2.81 12.66
CA ILE A 18 -5.30 3.40 12.91
C ILE A 18 -5.28 4.61 13.85
N GLY A 19 -4.11 5.12 14.22
CA GLY A 19 -4.01 6.29 15.11
C GLY A 19 -4.82 7.48 14.59
N GLY A 20 -5.56 8.16 15.48
CA GLY A 20 -6.43 9.26 15.12
C GLY A 20 -7.74 8.88 14.42
N LYS A 21 -8.04 7.58 14.26
CA LYS A 21 -9.17 7.12 13.44
C LYS A 21 -10.52 7.57 14.00
N ASP A 22 -10.76 7.44 15.27
CA ASP A 22 -12.07 7.77 15.87
C ASP A 22 -12.46 9.23 15.58
N LEU A 23 -11.54 10.17 15.82
CA LEU A 23 -11.77 11.57 15.52
C LEU A 23 -11.92 11.82 14.00
N HIS A 24 -11.18 11.10 13.20
CA HIS A 24 -11.30 11.20 11.74
C HIS A 24 -12.65 10.70 11.24
N ASP A 25 -13.14 9.58 11.75
CA ASP A 25 -14.44 9.02 11.36
C ASP A 25 -15.58 9.96 11.71
N ASP A 26 -15.51 10.62 12.86
CA ASP A 26 -16.47 11.67 13.23
C ASP A 26 -16.35 12.88 12.29
N ALA A 27 -15.14 13.34 12.03
CA ALA A 27 -14.90 14.50 11.17
C ALA A 27 -15.36 14.31 9.72
N ILE A 28 -15.17 13.11 9.16
CA ILE A 28 -15.56 12.80 7.78
C ILE A 28 -17.09 12.79 7.61
N MET A 29 -17.83 12.37 8.62
CA MET A 29 -19.30 12.35 8.59
C MET A 29 -19.90 13.75 8.44
N PHE A 30 -19.21 14.78 8.92
CA PHE A 30 -19.65 16.18 8.85
C PHE A 30 -18.82 17.04 7.90
N CYS A 31 -17.91 16.45 7.12
CA CYS A 31 -16.96 17.16 6.26
C CYS A 31 -16.14 18.24 6.99
N GLU A 32 -15.75 17.98 8.24
CA GLU A 32 -14.95 18.89 9.06
C GLU A 32 -13.45 18.77 8.70
N LEU A 33 -13.02 19.63 7.79
CA LEU A 33 -11.68 19.56 7.21
C LEU A 33 -10.57 19.78 8.26
N ASP A 34 -10.73 20.74 9.13
CA ASP A 34 -9.79 21.07 10.20
C ASP A 34 -9.58 19.90 11.17
N LYS A 35 -10.66 19.25 11.59
CA LYS A 35 -10.59 18.06 12.43
C LYS A 35 -9.97 16.87 11.69
N SER A 36 -10.28 16.70 10.40
CA SER A 36 -9.67 15.66 9.58
C SER A 36 -8.16 15.87 9.44
N ILE A 37 -7.73 17.12 9.20
CA ILE A 37 -6.30 17.48 9.16
C ILE A 37 -5.63 17.22 10.50
N PHE A 38 -6.26 17.64 11.60
CA PHE A 38 -5.72 17.43 12.93
C PHE A 38 -5.61 15.95 13.30
N SER A 39 -6.66 15.16 13.01
CA SER A 39 -6.68 13.73 13.33
C SER A 39 -5.60 12.95 12.58
N LEU A 40 -5.45 13.21 11.28
CA LEU A 40 -4.48 12.49 10.43
C LEU A 40 -3.07 13.07 10.55
N GLY A 41 -2.96 14.40 10.52
CA GLY A 41 -1.66 15.07 10.45
C GLY A 41 -0.98 15.27 11.82
N VAL A 42 -1.75 15.32 12.90
CA VAL A 42 -1.18 15.51 14.25
C VAL A 42 -1.33 14.25 15.09
N LEU A 43 -2.55 13.81 15.38
CA LEU A 43 -2.75 12.63 16.21
C LEU A 43 -2.19 11.37 15.55
N GLY A 44 -2.46 11.19 14.25
CA GLY A 44 -1.90 10.09 13.49
C GLY A 44 -0.38 10.10 13.49
N ALA A 45 0.25 11.26 13.28
CA ALA A 45 1.71 11.39 13.31
C ALA A 45 2.31 11.01 14.67
N MET A 46 1.70 11.46 15.76
CA MET A 46 2.14 11.12 17.13
C MET A 46 2.05 9.63 17.41
N ASP A 47 0.92 9.00 17.05
CA ASP A 47 0.75 7.56 17.22
C ASP A 47 1.74 6.77 16.36
N MET A 48 2.01 7.25 15.13
CA MET A 48 2.96 6.63 14.23
C MET A 48 4.39 6.68 14.72
N SER A 49 4.83 7.82 15.23
CA SER A 49 6.19 7.95 15.78
C SER A 49 6.41 6.92 16.90
N LYS A 50 5.48 6.82 17.84
CA LYS A 50 5.57 5.81 18.90
C LYS A 50 5.54 4.39 18.37
N LEU A 51 4.60 4.07 17.50
CA LEU A 51 4.43 2.72 16.98
C LEU A 51 5.65 2.27 16.18
N TRP A 52 6.15 3.13 15.29
CA TRP A 52 7.25 2.79 14.41
C TRP A 52 8.60 2.77 15.11
N SER A 53 8.82 3.57 16.14
CA SER A 53 10.01 3.43 16.99
C SER A 53 10.05 2.05 17.67
N GLU A 54 8.90 1.52 18.12
CA GLU A 54 8.80 0.18 18.68
C GLU A 54 9.00 -0.92 17.61
N ILE A 55 8.38 -0.80 16.44
CA ILE A 55 8.54 -1.76 15.34
C ILE A 55 10.01 -1.79 14.86
N LYS A 56 10.63 -0.62 14.71
CA LYS A 56 12.04 -0.53 14.33
C LYS A 56 12.95 -1.22 15.36
N ALA A 57 12.72 -1.00 16.64
CA ALA A 57 13.47 -1.66 17.68
C ALA A 57 13.29 -3.20 17.66
N ILE A 58 12.10 -3.69 17.30
CA ILE A 58 11.88 -5.13 17.10
C ILE A 58 12.63 -5.62 15.87
N ALA A 59 12.53 -4.92 14.76
CA ALA A 59 13.22 -5.28 13.53
C ALA A 59 14.73 -5.41 13.74
N ASP A 60 15.34 -4.46 14.44
CA ASP A 60 16.78 -4.46 14.73
C ASP A 60 17.19 -5.65 15.61
N ARG A 61 16.36 -6.01 16.61
CA ARG A 61 16.67 -7.15 17.49
C ARG A 61 16.48 -8.51 16.81
N THR A 62 15.57 -8.58 15.84
CA THR A 62 15.21 -9.85 15.20
C THR A 62 15.88 -10.07 13.85
N GLY A 63 16.56 -9.05 13.32
CA GLY A 63 17.19 -9.08 12.00
C GLY A 63 16.16 -9.03 10.85
N THR A 64 14.93 -8.57 11.13
CA THR A 64 13.90 -8.34 10.12
C THR A 64 13.97 -6.91 9.58
N ILE A 65 13.22 -6.61 8.56
CA ILE A 65 13.18 -5.30 7.91
C ILE A 65 11.94 -4.55 8.38
N ALA A 66 12.11 -3.35 8.94
CA ALA A 66 11.02 -2.41 9.16
C ALA A 66 10.60 -1.84 7.79
N ALA A 67 9.53 -2.35 7.20
CA ALA A 67 9.15 -2.01 5.84
C ALA A 67 8.42 -0.66 5.78
N GLY A 68 7.26 -0.55 6.37
CA GLY A 68 6.55 0.72 6.39
C GLY A 68 5.06 0.61 6.69
N ASP A 69 4.43 1.76 6.75
CA ASP A 69 3.01 1.92 7.04
C ASP A 69 2.20 2.14 5.76
N THR A 70 0.90 1.96 5.87
CA THR A 70 -0.07 2.34 4.86
C THR A 70 -1.28 3.00 5.53
N ALA A 71 -1.99 3.83 4.80
CA ALA A 71 -3.18 4.53 5.29
C ALA A 71 -4.41 4.29 4.40
N CYS A 72 -4.47 3.15 3.76
CA CYS A 72 -5.51 2.82 2.79
C CYS A 72 -6.93 2.94 3.37
N GLY A 73 -7.14 2.54 4.62
CA GLY A 73 -8.44 2.59 5.27
C GLY A 73 -9.03 4.01 5.38
N PHE A 74 -8.20 5.02 5.62
CA PHE A 74 -8.63 6.41 5.68
C PHE A 74 -8.97 6.96 4.29
N ALA A 75 -8.03 6.86 3.38
CA ALA A 75 -8.17 7.41 2.04
C ALA A 75 -9.25 6.69 1.22
N ASN A 76 -9.32 5.36 1.30
CA ASN A 76 -10.33 4.60 0.57
C ASN A 76 -11.74 4.86 1.11
N THR A 77 -11.92 5.00 2.41
CA THR A 77 -13.22 5.37 3.00
C THR A 77 -13.68 6.73 2.46
N ALA A 78 -12.81 7.74 2.49
CA ALA A 78 -13.11 9.05 1.95
C ALA A 78 -13.48 9.01 0.47
N MET A 79 -12.75 8.23 -0.33
CA MET A 79 -13.01 8.10 -1.77
C MET A 79 -14.32 7.39 -2.07
N VAL A 80 -14.66 6.31 -1.34
CA VAL A 80 -15.95 5.63 -1.49
C VAL A 80 -17.11 6.55 -1.12
N LEU A 81 -16.97 7.35 -0.07
CA LEU A 81 -17.98 8.32 0.32
C LEU A 81 -18.13 9.43 -0.74
N ALA A 82 -17.03 9.89 -1.32
CA ALA A 82 -17.06 10.88 -2.39
C ALA A 82 -17.67 10.33 -3.69
N ASP A 83 -17.37 9.10 -4.04
CA ASP A 83 -17.95 8.43 -5.23
C ASP A 83 -19.47 8.28 -5.09
N ARG A 84 -19.95 8.00 -3.88
CA ARG A 84 -21.37 7.93 -3.55
C ARG A 84 -22.03 9.30 -3.33
N GLY A 85 -21.30 10.38 -3.41
CA GLY A 85 -21.82 11.74 -3.23
C GLY A 85 -22.08 12.14 -1.77
N PHE A 86 -21.59 11.40 -0.79
CA PHE A 86 -21.75 11.75 0.63
C PHE A 86 -20.78 12.83 1.09
N VAL A 87 -19.60 12.92 0.49
CA VAL A 87 -18.62 13.97 0.79
C VAL A 87 -18.12 14.59 -0.51
N PRO A 88 -17.64 15.85 -0.51
CA PRO A 88 -17.03 16.47 -1.68
C PRO A 88 -15.78 15.73 -2.14
N LYS A 89 -15.58 15.59 -3.45
CA LYS A 89 -14.37 14.96 -4.02
C LYS A 89 -13.08 15.66 -3.59
N LEU A 90 -13.12 16.98 -3.46
CA LEU A 90 -11.97 17.75 -2.99
C LEU A 90 -11.62 17.39 -1.52
N PHE A 91 -12.63 17.21 -0.68
CA PHE A 91 -12.42 16.77 0.71
C PHE A 91 -11.73 15.39 0.75
N ALA A 92 -12.22 14.44 -0.04
CA ALA A 92 -11.61 13.12 -0.13
C ALA A 92 -10.17 13.17 -0.66
N ALA A 93 -9.88 14.04 -1.62
CA ALA A 93 -8.53 14.25 -2.13
C ALA A 93 -7.58 14.80 -1.06
N VAL A 94 -8.05 15.73 -0.22
CA VAL A 94 -7.27 16.25 0.92
C VAL A 94 -7.01 15.16 1.95
N VAL A 95 -8.03 14.38 2.32
CA VAL A 95 -7.86 13.23 3.24
C VAL A 95 -6.79 12.27 2.71
N ARG A 96 -6.83 11.94 1.42
CA ARG A 96 -5.82 11.09 0.79
C ARG A 96 -4.43 11.69 0.87
N ALA A 97 -4.27 12.96 0.53
CA ALA A 97 -2.98 13.63 0.59
C ALA A 97 -2.38 13.62 2.01
N ILE A 98 -3.19 13.90 3.02
CA ILE A 98 -2.74 13.93 4.43
C ILE A 98 -2.45 12.52 4.95
N SER A 99 -3.11 11.49 4.45
CA SER A 99 -2.86 10.11 4.85
C SER A 99 -1.39 9.69 4.64
N ALA A 100 -0.69 10.33 3.70
CA ALA A 100 0.74 10.10 3.46
C ALA A 100 1.64 10.40 4.67
N VAL A 101 1.19 11.22 5.60
CA VAL A 101 1.94 11.54 6.83
C VAL A 101 2.33 10.27 7.58
N ARG A 102 1.49 9.27 7.60
CA ARG A 102 1.77 7.98 8.26
C ARG A 102 2.99 7.29 7.69
N SER A 103 3.04 7.15 6.38
CA SER A 103 4.19 6.57 5.70
C SER A 103 5.46 7.40 5.88
N LEU A 104 5.35 8.73 5.83
CA LEU A 104 6.48 9.62 6.03
C LEU A 104 7.04 9.53 7.45
N VAL A 105 6.19 9.49 8.48
CA VAL A 105 6.63 9.32 9.87
C VAL A 105 7.27 7.94 10.08
N ALA A 106 6.71 6.87 9.50
CA ALA A 106 7.32 5.56 9.56
C ALA A 106 8.76 5.56 8.99
N ILE A 107 8.98 6.30 7.90
CA ILE A 107 10.31 6.47 7.29
C ILE A 107 11.24 7.26 8.22
N GLU A 108 10.77 8.33 8.83
CA GLU A 108 11.54 9.11 9.80
C GLU A 108 11.96 8.26 11.00
N GLU A 109 11.13 7.33 11.45
CA GLU A 109 11.43 6.39 12.51
C GLU A 109 12.29 5.19 12.05
N GLY A 110 12.68 5.15 10.78
CA GLY A 110 13.63 4.18 10.25
C GLY A 110 13.06 3.04 9.44
N ALA A 111 11.82 3.13 8.97
CA ALA A 111 11.31 2.22 7.96
C ALA A 111 12.01 2.45 6.62
N VAL A 112 12.35 1.37 5.93
CA VAL A 112 13.17 1.42 4.70
C VAL A 112 12.45 0.91 3.45
N GLY A 113 11.18 0.55 3.59
CA GLY A 113 10.39 0.00 2.49
C GLY A 113 10.53 -1.54 2.35
N PRO A 114 9.80 -2.12 1.43
CA PRO A 114 8.81 -1.44 0.59
C PRO A 114 7.58 -0.99 1.39
N HIS A 115 7.19 0.27 1.22
CA HIS A 115 5.93 0.75 1.76
C HIS A 115 4.77 0.17 0.98
N LYS A 116 3.78 -0.30 1.70
CA LYS A 116 2.52 -0.76 1.14
C LYS A 116 1.68 0.46 0.73
N ASP A 117 1.13 0.44 -0.46
CA ASP A 117 0.37 1.56 -1.01
C ASP A 117 -0.75 1.10 -1.95
N CYS A 118 -1.83 1.85 -1.98
CA CYS A 118 -2.94 1.65 -2.92
C CYS A 118 -2.67 2.28 -4.31
N GLY A 119 -1.46 2.71 -4.60
CA GLY A 119 -1.06 3.27 -5.88
C GLY A 119 -1.30 4.77 -6.04
N TYR A 120 -1.64 5.49 -5.00
CA TYR A 120 -1.96 6.92 -5.06
C TYR A 120 -0.93 7.79 -4.36
N GLU A 121 -0.73 7.60 -3.06
CA GLU A 121 0.26 8.33 -2.27
C GLU A 121 1.69 7.84 -2.52
N GLY A 122 1.86 6.60 -2.92
CA GLY A 122 3.17 5.99 -3.17
C GLY A 122 4.02 6.72 -4.18
N VAL A 123 3.42 7.34 -5.19
CA VAL A 123 4.13 8.09 -6.23
C VAL A 123 4.91 9.24 -5.62
N TYR A 124 4.28 10.06 -4.79
CA TYR A 124 4.97 11.21 -4.18
C TYR A 124 5.79 10.82 -2.95
N ILE A 125 5.40 9.80 -2.19
CA ILE A 125 6.26 9.24 -1.14
C ILE A 125 7.58 8.76 -1.76
N LYS A 126 7.53 8.01 -2.86
CA LYS A 126 8.73 7.57 -3.57
C LYS A 126 9.54 8.73 -4.11
N ALA A 127 8.88 9.75 -4.66
CA ALA A 127 9.56 10.94 -5.18
C ALA A 127 10.30 11.73 -4.09
N ILE A 128 9.72 11.81 -2.89
CA ILE A 128 10.30 12.53 -1.75
C ILE A 128 11.42 11.73 -1.09
N THR A 129 11.23 10.41 -0.92
CA THR A 129 12.07 9.58 -0.04
C THR A 129 13.01 8.65 -0.81
N GLY A 130 12.68 8.31 -2.06
CA GLY A 130 13.40 7.30 -2.84
C GLY A 130 13.16 5.85 -2.39
N ILE A 131 12.36 5.62 -1.35
CA ILE A 131 12.13 4.30 -0.77
C ILE A 131 11.31 3.42 -1.72
N PRO A 132 11.54 2.10 -1.76
CA PRO A 132 10.72 1.19 -2.53
C PRO A 132 9.25 1.23 -2.10
N ILE A 133 8.35 1.18 -3.06
CA ILE A 133 6.90 1.14 -2.84
C ILE A 133 6.36 -0.19 -3.39
N SER A 134 5.49 -0.81 -2.63
CA SER A 134 4.74 -2.00 -3.00
C SER A 134 3.27 -1.61 -3.16
N MET A 135 2.75 -1.80 -4.35
CA MET A 135 1.35 -1.43 -4.64
C MET A 135 0.38 -2.52 -4.19
N GLU A 136 -0.79 -2.09 -3.76
CA GLU A 136 -1.89 -3.00 -3.43
C GLU A 136 -3.18 -2.60 -4.13
N GLY A 137 -4.06 -3.57 -4.30
CA GLY A 137 -5.37 -3.41 -4.94
C GLY A 137 -5.33 -3.58 -6.45
N LYS A 138 -6.40 -4.06 -7.00
CA LYS A 138 -6.53 -4.38 -8.42
C LYS A 138 -6.43 -3.18 -9.33
N SER A 139 -7.10 -2.10 -8.96
CA SER A 139 -7.07 -0.86 -9.73
C SER A 139 -5.70 -0.21 -9.73
N SER A 140 -4.94 -0.38 -8.65
CA SER A 140 -3.55 0.09 -8.55
C SER A 140 -2.59 -0.79 -9.32
N ALA A 141 -2.89 -2.08 -9.41
CA ALA A 141 -2.05 -3.09 -10.03
C ALA A 141 -2.27 -3.23 -11.52
N CYS A 142 -3.23 -2.52 -12.10
CA CYS A 142 -3.67 -2.74 -13.48
C CYS A 142 -3.90 -4.23 -13.75
N ALA A 143 -4.68 -4.87 -12.89
CA ALA A 143 -4.82 -6.31 -12.82
C ALA A 143 -5.64 -6.85 -13.99
N HIS A 144 -5.00 -6.97 -15.11
CA HIS A 144 -5.49 -7.63 -16.31
C HIS A 144 -4.88 -9.01 -16.45
N LEU A 145 -4.99 -9.58 -17.62
CA LEU A 145 -4.36 -10.84 -17.98
C LEU A 145 -2.85 -10.66 -18.25
N SER A 146 -2.16 -10.04 -17.29
CA SER A 146 -0.72 -9.86 -17.39
C SER A 146 0.00 -10.52 -16.22
N PRO A 147 1.21 -11.05 -16.45
CA PRO A 147 2.01 -11.62 -15.38
C PRO A 147 2.30 -10.64 -14.26
N VAL A 148 2.69 -9.40 -14.56
CA VAL A 148 3.00 -8.39 -13.57
C VAL A 148 1.76 -7.91 -12.82
N GLY A 149 0.68 -7.63 -13.55
CA GLY A 149 -0.61 -7.25 -12.97
C GLY A 149 -1.20 -8.34 -12.09
N ASN A 150 -1.10 -9.59 -12.50
CA ASN A 150 -1.55 -10.73 -11.72
C ASN A 150 -0.77 -10.90 -10.42
N ILE A 151 0.55 -10.77 -10.45
CA ILE A 151 1.39 -10.80 -9.24
C ILE A 151 0.99 -9.67 -8.29
N ALA A 152 0.88 -8.46 -8.79
CA ALA A 152 0.51 -7.30 -8.01
C ALA A 152 -0.90 -7.44 -7.44
N ALA A 153 -1.87 -7.91 -8.22
CA ALA A 153 -3.24 -8.15 -7.76
C ALA A 153 -3.30 -9.22 -6.67
N CYS A 154 -2.55 -10.30 -6.82
CA CYS A 154 -2.50 -11.36 -5.81
C CYS A 154 -1.90 -10.84 -4.49
N ALA A 155 -0.80 -10.13 -4.54
CA ALA A 155 -0.18 -9.53 -3.37
C ALA A 155 -1.15 -8.55 -2.68
N ALA A 156 -1.84 -7.73 -3.46
CA ALA A 156 -2.82 -6.79 -2.98
C ALA A 156 -4.04 -7.48 -2.34
N ASP A 157 -4.57 -8.51 -2.97
CA ASP A 157 -5.70 -9.27 -2.45
C ASP A 157 -5.35 -9.99 -1.14
N LEU A 158 -4.16 -10.57 -1.03
CA LEU A 158 -3.68 -11.18 0.21
C LEU A 158 -3.62 -10.15 1.34
N TRP A 159 -3.04 -8.99 1.09
CA TRP A 159 -2.89 -7.96 2.12
C TRP A 159 -4.21 -7.31 2.50
N SER A 160 -5.09 -7.05 1.54
CA SER A 160 -6.41 -6.49 1.81
C SER A 160 -7.30 -7.44 2.59
N ASN A 161 -7.24 -8.74 2.31
CA ASN A 161 -8.04 -9.75 3.01
C ASN A 161 -7.57 -10.04 4.43
N GLU A 162 -6.29 -9.86 4.72
CA GLU A 162 -5.78 -10.01 6.09
C GLU A 162 -6.27 -8.90 7.02
N SER A 163 -6.42 -7.68 6.51
CA SER A 163 -6.80 -6.52 7.31
C SER A 163 -8.31 -6.29 7.39
N VAL A 164 -9.09 -6.70 6.37
CA VAL A 164 -10.50 -6.35 6.27
C VAL A 164 -11.32 -7.48 5.63
N GLN A 165 -11.73 -8.44 6.43
CA GLN A 165 -12.39 -9.66 5.97
C GLN A 165 -13.72 -9.47 5.21
N ASN A 166 -14.39 -8.32 5.32
CA ASN A 166 -15.74 -8.12 4.81
C ASN A 166 -15.94 -6.89 3.93
N ILE A 167 -14.88 -6.16 3.58
CA ILE A 167 -14.99 -4.98 2.74
C ILE A 167 -14.44 -5.30 1.35
N LYS A 168 -15.30 -5.17 0.35
CA LYS A 168 -14.87 -5.09 -1.05
C LYS A 168 -14.24 -3.71 -1.28
N LEU A 169 -13.03 -3.53 -0.81
CA LEU A 169 -12.35 -2.24 -0.82
C LEU A 169 -12.13 -1.70 -2.24
N LEU A 170 -11.96 -2.58 -3.20
CA LEU A 170 -11.65 -2.19 -4.56
C LEU A 170 -12.65 -2.90 -5.46
N GLY A 171 -13.71 -2.19 -5.78
CA GLY A 171 -14.83 -2.70 -6.58
C GLY A 171 -14.36 -3.45 -7.81
N GLY A 172 -14.81 -4.68 -7.95
CA GLY A 172 -14.47 -5.54 -9.04
C GLY A 172 -14.11 -6.94 -8.57
N MET A 173 -14.21 -7.91 -9.46
CA MET A 173 -13.81 -9.27 -9.17
C MET A 173 -12.29 -9.38 -9.15
N ALA A 174 -11.75 -10.06 -8.14
CA ALA A 174 -10.37 -10.49 -8.18
C ALA A 174 -10.14 -11.39 -9.39
N PRO A 175 -9.14 -11.16 -10.22
CA PRO A 175 -8.74 -12.19 -11.14
C PRO A 175 -8.37 -13.42 -10.34
N THR A 176 -8.93 -14.57 -10.72
CA THR A 176 -8.52 -15.83 -10.13
C THR A 176 -7.17 -16.18 -10.76
N VAL A 177 -6.11 -16.03 -10.00
CA VAL A 177 -4.76 -16.40 -10.43
C VAL A 177 -4.36 -17.64 -9.67
N SER A 178 -3.96 -18.69 -10.39
CA SER A 178 -3.48 -19.90 -9.75
C SER A 178 -2.11 -19.66 -9.10
N LEU A 179 -1.86 -20.35 -8.00
CA LEU A 179 -0.56 -20.27 -7.32
C LEU A 179 0.60 -20.65 -8.24
N GLU A 180 0.42 -21.62 -9.12
CA GLU A 180 1.43 -22.04 -10.08
C GLU A 180 1.76 -20.92 -11.08
N GLN A 181 0.76 -20.22 -11.57
CA GLN A 181 0.96 -19.10 -12.48
C GLN A 181 1.71 -17.96 -11.81
N ILE A 182 1.30 -17.59 -10.61
CA ILE A 182 2.00 -16.56 -9.82
C ILE A 182 3.45 -16.96 -9.57
N ALA A 183 3.67 -18.19 -9.14
CA ALA A 183 5.01 -18.70 -8.89
C ALA A 183 5.87 -18.74 -10.17
N TYR A 184 5.26 -19.01 -11.32
CA TYR A 184 5.96 -18.94 -12.61
C TYR A 184 6.35 -17.51 -12.95
N ASP A 185 5.43 -16.57 -12.85
CA ASP A 185 5.65 -15.16 -13.17
C ASP A 185 6.71 -14.55 -12.26
N CYS A 186 6.65 -14.84 -10.95
CA CYS A 186 7.69 -14.42 -10.00
C CYS A 186 9.06 -15.01 -10.35
N ARG A 187 9.14 -16.29 -10.72
CA ARG A 187 10.40 -16.90 -11.14
C ARG A 187 10.95 -16.25 -12.40
N LEU A 188 10.10 -15.95 -13.38
CA LEU A 188 10.51 -15.27 -14.61
C LEU A 188 11.12 -13.89 -14.30
N MET A 189 10.47 -13.09 -13.45
CA MET A 189 11.00 -11.79 -13.00
C MET A 189 12.33 -11.95 -12.24
N ASN A 190 12.44 -12.95 -11.37
CA ASN A 190 13.66 -13.22 -10.63
C ASN A 190 14.82 -13.65 -11.57
N VAL A 191 14.53 -14.45 -12.58
CA VAL A 191 15.54 -14.83 -13.60
C VAL A 191 16.01 -13.59 -14.36
N ALA A 192 15.10 -12.73 -14.80
CA ALA A 192 15.47 -11.48 -15.47
C ALA A 192 16.34 -10.59 -14.57
N SER A 193 15.96 -10.42 -13.30
CA SER A 193 16.71 -9.64 -12.32
C SER A 193 18.11 -10.20 -12.06
N SER A 194 18.25 -11.52 -12.01
CA SER A 194 19.56 -12.18 -11.84
C SER A 194 20.50 -12.00 -13.03
N LYS A 195 19.97 -11.65 -14.20
CA LYS A 195 20.75 -11.33 -15.42
C LYS A 195 21.14 -9.87 -15.51
N GLY A 196 20.78 -9.08 -14.52
CA GLY A 196 21.09 -7.67 -14.40
C GLY A 196 19.91 -6.73 -14.61
N PRO A 197 20.03 -5.48 -14.13
CA PRO A 197 18.93 -4.50 -14.15
C PRO A 197 18.37 -4.25 -15.55
N GLN A 198 19.23 -4.20 -16.55
CA GLN A 198 18.82 -3.97 -17.96
C GLN A 198 17.87 -5.07 -18.45
N LYS A 199 18.14 -6.32 -18.12
CA LYS A 199 17.30 -7.45 -18.54
C LYS A 199 15.96 -7.47 -17.81
N ALA A 200 15.93 -7.04 -16.55
CA ALA A 200 14.69 -6.88 -15.81
C ALA A 200 13.82 -5.76 -16.42
N LEU A 201 14.42 -4.65 -16.82
CA LEU A 201 13.73 -3.56 -17.51
C LEU A 201 13.21 -3.98 -18.88
N GLU A 202 14.01 -4.68 -19.68
CA GLU A 202 13.57 -5.21 -20.98
C GLU A 202 12.34 -6.13 -20.83
N LEU A 203 12.37 -7.06 -19.88
CA LEU A 203 11.23 -7.93 -19.62
C LEU A 203 9.99 -7.14 -19.18
N ARG A 204 10.14 -6.17 -18.28
CA ARG A 204 9.06 -5.28 -17.87
C ARG A 204 8.43 -4.57 -19.07
N ASP A 205 9.25 -4.03 -19.94
CA ASP A 205 8.79 -3.27 -21.10
C ASP A 205 8.03 -4.16 -22.10
N TRP A 206 8.48 -5.40 -22.31
CA TRP A 206 7.76 -6.36 -23.15
C TRP A 206 6.41 -6.76 -22.54
N LEU A 207 6.35 -6.97 -21.24
CA LEU A 207 5.10 -7.28 -20.54
C LEU A 207 4.12 -6.10 -20.62
N ALA A 208 4.61 -4.88 -20.38
CA ALA A 208 3.80 -3.67 -20.47
C ALA A 208 3.29 -3.42 -21.91
N GLU A 209 4.12 -3.66 -22.92
CA GLU A 209 3.71 -3.55 -24.32
C GLU A 209 2.65 -4.59 -24.68
N SER A 210 2.81 -5.80 -24.20
CA SER A 210 1.81 -6.87 -24.38
C SER A 210 0.47 -6.50 -23.76
N ASP A 211 0.47 -5.97 -22.55
CA ASP A 211 -0.75 -5.57 -21.84
C ASP A 211 -1.50 -4.44 -22.58
N ARG A 212 -0.78 -3.46 -23.08
CA ARG A 212 -1.38 -2.37 -23.87
C ARG A 212 -2.09 -2.82 -25.15
N MET A 213 -1.75 -3.99 -25.66
CA MET A 213 -2.43 -4.58 -26.82
C MET A 213 -3.82 -5.13 -26.46
N PHE A 214 -4.03 -5.50 -25.19
CA PHE A 214 -5.31 -6.02 -24.71
C PHE A 214 -6.20 -4.94 -24.12
N ASP A 215 -5.61 -4.01 -23.37
CA ASP A 215 -6.33 -2.89 -22.77
C ASP A 215 -5.49 -1.61 -22.81
N PRO A 216 -5.78 -0.71 -23.75
CA PRO A 216 -5.05 0.56 -23.86
C PRO A 216 -5.21 1.49 -22.66
N GLN A 217 -6.12 1.19 -21.73
CA GLN A 217 -6.35 1.95 -20.50
C GLN A 217 -5.64 1.33 -19.28
N ALA A 218 -4.98 0.19 -19.48
CA ALA A 218 -4.23 -0.48 -18.43
C ALA A 218 -2.94 0.26 -18.04
#